data_ea63985f2eea58eb2523978cf6a99c4d
#
_entry.id   ea63985f2eea58eb2523978cf6a99c4d
#
_cell.length_a   1.000
_cell.length_b   1.000
_cell.length_c   1.000
_cell.angle_alpha   90.00
_cell.angle_beta   90.00
_cell.angle_gamma   90.00
#
_symmetry.space_group_name_H-M   'P 1'
#
loop_
_entity.id
_entity.type
_entity.pdbx_description
1 polymer ?
#
loop_
_entity_poly.entity_id
_entity_poly.type
_entity_poly.pdbx_seq_one_letter_code
_entity_poly.pdbx_strand_id
1 'polypeptide(L)'
;MQIYKLLLYKNEKNYIIKMEFCVITRKCLKNAYSKMYVTFAGECQNYFSRMLQDAIFQKRERRGKMKKKRMLLLAAMFVFTFAFIRFNTVDVQAASKYTIYVNRRTNLVNVINSKTGKLVKAMYCSTGRNYRTIRGTYNTTAKYKWRPLIHGVYGQYSTRIHGAYLFHSVPYYSINKSQVSTKEYNKLGQQASAGCIRLAVTDAKWIYDHCRLGTKVVIGEGRTLKKPTRPKVRVSTKKRAGWDPTDPDSRNPYRPKLTLKKKATKTIAYGSAFNIKNMVNVSSSYASSDALLKSMKVKGKVNTKKAGTYKVQCTITDPYTAVSVTKTFTFKVGKKPKQTTTEKKAPTELTTEEKTAE
;
A
#
# COMPACT_ATOMS: atom_id res chain seq x y z
N MET A 1 -17.67 8.53 29.72
CA MET A 1 -16.49 9.41 29.55
C MET A 1 -16.63 10.52 30.58
N GLN A 2 -15.72 10.60 31.49
CA GLN A 2 -15.71 11.64 32.55
C GLN A 2 -14.92 12.84 32.01
N ILE A 3 -15.48 14.02 32.11
CA ILE A 3 -14.85 15.28 31.72
C ILE A 3 -14.68 16.11 32.99
N TYR A 4 -13.47 16.58 33.21
CA TYR A 4 -13.13 17.44 34.34
C TYR A 4 -13.15 18.90 33.87
N LYS A 5 -13.84 19.75 34.61
CA LYS A 5 -13.82 21.21 34.40
C LYS A 5 -12.93 21.82 35.49
N LEU A 6 -11.88 22.49 35.07
CA LEU A 6 -11.00 23.24 35.96
C LEU A 6 -11.51 24.66 36.05
N LEU A 7 -11.86 25.10 37.27
CA LEU A 7 -12.28 26.48 37.53
C LEU A 7 -11.25 27.16 38.41
N LEU A 8 -10.75 28.30 37.97
CA LEU A 8 -9.82 29.16 38.70
C LEU A 8 -10.62 30.28 39.37
N TYR A 9 -10.55 30.33 40.67
CA TYR A 9 -11.12 31.44 41.48
C TYR A 9 -10.00 32.30 42.07
N LYS A 10 -10.20 33.59 42.07
CA LYS A 10 -9.30 34.54 42.72
C LYS A 10 -9.94 34.91 44.07
N ASN A 11 -9.23 34.67 45.17
CA ASN A 11 -9.54 35.24 46.45
C ASN A 11 -8.44 36.29 46.80
N GLU A 12 -8.72 37.25 47.65
CA GLU A 12 -7.90 38.48 47.84
C GLU A 12 -6.40 38.25 48.04
N LYS A 13 -5.94 37.06 48.36
CA LYS A 13 -4.49 36.76 48.52
C LYS A 13 -3.98 35.51 47.80
N ASN A 14 -4.86 34.64 47.24
CA ASN A 14 -4.46 33.38 46.59
C ASN A 14 -5.41 32.97 45.45
N TYR A 15 -4.89 32.17 44.51
CA TYR A 15 -5.70 31.49 43.48
C TYR A 15 -6.08 30.08 43.96
N ILE A 16 -7.35 29.74 43.92
CA ILE A 16 -7.84 28.40 44.29
C ILE A 16 -8.28 27.71 42.98
N ILE A 17 -7.75 26.49 42.75
CA ILE A 17 -8.17 25.65 41.62
C ILE A 17 -9.19 24.63 42.17
N LYS A 18 -10.43 24.70 41.65
CA LYS A 18 -11.48 23.75 41.99
C LYS A 18 -11.78 22.86 40.81
N MET A 19 -11.73 21.55 40.99
CA MET A 19 -12.17 20.57 40.00
C MET A 19 -13.63 20.20 40.24
N GLU A 20 -14.47 20.43 39.25
CA GLU A 20 -15.86 19.97 39.28
C GLU A 20 -16.08 18.81 38.31
N PHE A 21 -16.84 17.81 38.79
CA PHE A 21 -17.23 16.67 37.97
C PHE A 21 -18.50 16.97 37.21
N CYS A 22 -18.48 16.83 35.90
CA CYS A 22 -19.68 16.89 35.08
C CYS A 22 -19.88 15.59 34.31
N VAL A 23 -21.03 14.95 34.49
CA VAL A 23 -21.41 13.75 33.73
C VAL A 23 -22.27 14.18 32.55
N ILE A 24 -21.79 13.97 31.35
CA ILE A 24 -22.51 14.31 30.11
C ILE A 24 -22.98 13.02 29.41
N THR A 25 -24.27 12.93 29.13
CA THR A 25 -24.88 11.82 28.40
C THR A 25 -24.59 11.87 26.90
N ARG A 26 -24.56 10.69 26.25
CA ARG A 26 -24.08 10.43 24.88
C ARG A 26 -24.68 11.25 23.72
N LYS A 27 -25.74 12.00 23.92
CA LYS A 27 -26.51 12.66 22.84
C LYS A 27 -26.01 14.05 22.40
N CYS A 28 -25.19 14.74 23.20
CA CYS A 28 -24.74 16.14 22.92
C CYS A 28 -23.37 16.28 22.27
N LEU A 29 -22.68 15.20 21.94
CA LEU A 29 -21.23 15.19 21.68
C LEU A 29 -20.79 15.56 20.25
N LYS A 30 -21.67 15.60 19.25
CA LYS A 30 -21.20 15.73 17.84
C LYS A 30 -20.96 17.16 17.34
N ASN A 31 -21.61 18.17 17.91
CA ASN A 31 -21.47 19.56 17.42
C ASN A 31 -20.75 20.52 18.38
N ALA A 32 -20.49 20.11 19.60
CA ALA A 32 -19.84 20.97 20.62
C ALA A 32 -18.29 20.92 20.54
N TYR A 33 -17.70 19.85 20.04
CA TYR A 33 -16.26 19.64 20.11
C TYR A 33 -15.44 20.62 19.26
N SER A 34 -15.86 20.95 18.03
CA SER A 34 -15.06 21.84 17.17
C SER A 34 -15.09 23.32 17.62
N LYS A 35 -16.24 23.78 18.11
CA LYS A 35 -16.38 25.14 18.62
C LYS A 35 -15.68 25.34 19.97
N MET A 36 -15.69 24.32 20.84
CA MET A 36 -15.10 24.42 22.17
C MET A 36 -13.55 24.47 22.13
N TYR A 37 -12.90 23.79 21.17
CA TYR A 37 -11.45 23.81 21.03
C TYR A 37 -10.91 25.17 20.52
N VAL A 38 -11.60 25.80 19.59
CA VAL A 38 -11.20 27.11 19.04
C VAL A 38 -11.37 28.21 20.09
N THR A 39 -12.45 28.19 20.86
CA THR A 39 -12.70 29.16 21.94
C THR A 39 -11.73 29.00 23.11
N PHE A 40 -11.46 27.75 23.53
CA PHE A 40 -10.58 27.48 24.67
C PHE A 40 -9.11 27.83 24.38
N ALA A 41 -8.64 27.55 23.16
CA ALA A 41 -7.27 27.95 22.76
C ALA A 41 -7.12 29.48 22.65
N GLY A 42 -8.14 30.17 22.13
CA GLY A 42 -8.16 31.63 22.03
C GLY A 42 -8.22 32.32 23.38
N GLU A 43 -9.04 31.83 24.31
CA GLU A 43 -9.16 32.38 25.65
C GLU A 43 -7.91 32.17 26.51
N CYS A 44 -7.30 30.98 26.42
CA CYS A 44 -6.00 30.73 27.08
C CYS A 44 -4.87 31.66 26.55
N GLN A 45 -4.86 31.88 25.25
CA GLN A 45 -3.83 32.77 24.65
C GLN A 45 -4.04 34.22 25.04
N ASN A 46 -5.29 34.70 25.10
CA ASN A 46 -5.64 36.05 25.56
C ASN A 46 -5.40 36.23 27.06
N TYR A 47 -5.71 35.24 27.87
CA TYR A 47 -5.47 35.26 29.32
C TYR A 47 -3.97 35.28 29.64
N PHE A 48 -3.20 34.49 28.91
CA PHE A 48 -1.73 34.46 29.06
C PHE A 48 -1.08 35.75 28.63
N SER A 49 -1.54 36.38 27.52
CA SER A 49 -1.05 37.66 27.07
C SER A 49 -1.33 38.78 28.11
N ARG A 50 -2.52 38.77 28.72
CA ARG A 50 -2.84 39.70 29.82
C ARG A 50 -2.00 39.48 31.07
N MET A 51 -1.81 38.22 31.50
CA MET A 51 -0.92 37.90 32.62
C MET A 51 0.52 38.32 32.38
N LEU A 52 1.01 38.19 31.15
CA LEU A 52 2.36 38.62 30.79
C LEU A 52 2.50 40.16 30.83
N GLN A 53 1.48 40.89 30.33
CA GLN A 53 1.43 42.35 30.40
C GLN A 53 1.35 42.84 31.83
N ASP A 54 0.52 42.23 32.69
CA ASP A 54 0.41 42.56 34.11
C ASP A 54 1.73 42.27 34.87
N ALA A 55 2.39 41.15 34.54
CA ALA A 55 3.69 40.78 35.12
C ALA A 55 4.82 41.75 34.70
N ILE A 56 4.77 42.27 33.45
CA ILE A 56 5.69 43.26 32.94
C ILE A 56 5.42 44.66 33.56
N PHE A 57 4.15 45.01 33.73
CA PHE A 57 3.74 46.29 34.33
C PHE A 57 4.09 46.36 35.81
N GLN A 58 3.87 45.32 36.60
CA GLN A 58 4.27 45.22 37.99
C GLN A 58 5.80 45.22 38.20
N LYS A 59 6.59 44.79 37.19
CA LYS A 59 8.06 44.83 37.21
C LYS A 59 8.62 46.26 37.17
N ARG A 60 7.80 47.24 36.74
CA ARG A 60 8.22 48.64 36.65
C ARG A 60 8.15 49.38 38.00
N GLU A 61 7.35 48.87 38.96
CA GLU A 61 7.11 49.55 40.24
C GLU A 61 7.86 48.96 41.45
N ARG A 62 8.42 47.72 41.36
CA ARG A 62 9.19 47.14 42.48
C ARG A 62 10.51 46.58 41.98
N ARG A 63 11.59 47.35 42.08
CA ARG A 63 12.96 46.81 42.08
C ARG A 63 13.19 45.95 43.36
N GLY A 64 12.73 44.73 43.37
CA GLY A 64 12.96 43.75 44.43
C GLY A 64 13.44 42.43 43.79
N LYS A 65 14.64 41.98 44.23
CA LYS A 65 15.32 40.74 43.81
C LYS A 65 14.37 39.55 43.87
N MET A 66 13.77 39.17 42.76
CA MET A 66 13.05 37.89 42.65
C MET A 66 14.06 36.76 42.70
N LYS A 67 14.01 35.92 43.77
CA LYS A 67 14.94 34.81 43.99
C LYS A 67 14.90 33.88 42.79
N LYS A 68 16.06 33.51 42.22
CA LYS A 68 16.25 32.58 41.05
C LYS A 68 15.34 31.35 41.11
N LYS A 69 15.00 30.85 42.31
CA LYS A 69 14.09 29.71 42.51
C LYS A 69 12.67 29.91 41.95
N ARG A 70 12.08 31.14 41.99
CA ARG A 70 10.73 31.39 41.45
C ARG A 70 10.71 31.40 39.91
N MET A 71 11.79 31.90 39.30
CA MET A 71 11.92 31.89 37.83
C MET A 71 12.13 30.47 37.29
N LEU A 72 12.87 29.62 38.02
CA LEU A 72 13.03 28.21 37.68
C LEU A 72 11.70 27.41 37.76
N LEU A 73 10.87 27.70 38.77
CA LEU A 73 9.55 27.05 38.95
C LEU A 73 8.58 27.45 37.84
N LEU A 74 8.59 28.72 37.39
CA LEU A 74 7.76 29.15 36.26
C LEU A 74 8.21 28.53 34.93
N ALA A 75 9.53 28.45 34.71
CA ALA A 75 10.10 27.79 33.54
C ALA A 75 9.78 26.27 33.54
N ALA A 76 9.89 25.59 34.70
CA ALA A 76 9.54 24.18 34.84
C ALA A 76 8.04 23.94 34.59
N MET A 77 7.15 24.80 35.10
CA MET A 77 5.71 24.72 34.80
C MET A 77 5.42 24.93 33.30
N PHE A 78 6.14 25.81 32.63
CA PHE A 78 5.98 26.06 31.20
C PHE A 78 6.43 24.86 30.37
N VAL A 79 7.55 24.22 30.73
CA VAL A 79 8.03 22.98 30.10
C VAL A 79 7.05 21.84 30.34
N PHE A 80 6.49 21.76 31.55
CA PHE A 80 5.53 20.70 31.91
C PHE A 80 4.19 20.85 31.17
N THR A 81 3.67 22.07 31.06
CA THR A 81 2.44 22.34 30.27
C THR A 81 2.67 22.11 28.77
N PHE A 82 3.84 22.49 28.23
CA PHE A 82 4.16 22.23 26.82
C PHE A 82 4.37 20.74 26.53
N ALA A 83 4.98 19.99 27.44
CA ALA A 83 5.10 18.54 27.38
C ALA A 83 3.72 17.87 27.46
N PHE A 84 2.84 18.35 28.35
CA PHE A 84 1.47 17.79 28.50
C PHE A 84 0.59 18.03 27.26
N ILE A 85 0.75 19.17 26.57
CA ILE A 85 0.05 19.46 25.29
C ILE A 85 0.56 18.52 24.18
N ARG A 86 1.84 18.18 24.15
CA ARG A 86 2.42 17.24 23.18
C ARG A 86 1.96 15.78 23.43
N PHE A 87 1.71 15.38 24.67
CA PHE A 87 1.23 14.03 25.01
C PHE A 87 -0.27 13.84 24.77
N ASN A 88 -1.04 14.93 24.68
CA ASN A 88 -2.50 14.86 24.47
C ASN A 88 -2.93 15.28 23.04
N THR A 89 -2.05 15.27 22.04
CA THR A 89 -2.50 15.28 20.66
C THR A 89 -3.26 13.97 20.44
N VAL A 90 -4.58 14.03 20.61
CA VAL A 90 -5.49 13.03 20.05
C VAL A 90 -5.15 13.01 18.58
N ASP A 91 -4.52 11.92 18.15
CA ASP A 91 -4.31 11.66 16.74
C ASP A 91 -5.68 11.73 16.07
N VAL A 92 -6.04 12.88 15.50
CA VAL A 92 -7.23 13.00 14.65
C VAL A 92 -6.91 12.12 13.45
N GLN A 93 -7.25 10.86 13.59
CA GLN A 93 -7.01 9.82 12.61
C GLN A 93 -7.67 10.29 11.32
N ALA A 94 -6.88 10.94 10.47
CA ALA A 94 -7.35 11.50 9.22
C ALA A 94 -8.20 10.46 8.52
N ALA A 95 -9.38 10.86 8.01
CA ALA A 95 -10.37 9.95 7.44
C ALA A 95 -9.72 8.94 6.49
N SER A 96 -10.07 7.65 6.61
CA SER A 96 -9.46 6.61 5.79
C SER A 96 -9.71 6.91 4.30
N LYS A 97 -8.64 6.82 3.51
CA LYS A 97 -8.70 6.98 2.05
C LYS A 97 -9.73 6.03 1.39
N TYR A 98 -10.01 4.91 2.04
CA TYR A 98 -10.81 3.83 1.49
C TYR A 98 -11.98 3.45 2.39
N THR A 99 -13.08 2.98 1.76
CA THR A 99 -14.16 2.26 2.39
C THR A 99 -14.25 0.87 1.77
N ILE A 100 -14.38 -0.16 2.58
CA ILE A 100 -14.45 -1.56 2.13
C ILE A 100 -15.91 -2.00 2.24
N TYR A 101 -16.45 -2.54 1.15
CA TYR A 101 -17.78 -3.16 1.12
C TYR A 101 -17.63 -4.66 0.94
N VAL A 102 -18.35 -5.43 1.73
CA VAL A 102 -18.42 -6.90 1.67
C VAL A 102 -19.86 -7.32 1.45
N ASN A 103 -20.10 -8.11 0.40
CA ASN A 103 -21.40 -8.72 0.18
C ASN A 103 -21.32 -10.22 0.52
N ARG A 104 -22.09 -10.65 1.55
CA ARG A 104 -22.08 -12.01 2.08
C ARG A 104 -22.81 -13.02 1.15
N ARG A 105 -23.72 -12.55 0.29
CA ARG A 105 -24.46 -13.38 -0.68
C ARG A 105 -23.57 -13.68 -1.89
N THR A 106 -22.93 -12.68 -2.46
CA THR A 106 -22.12 -12.82 -3.69
C THR A 106 -20.67 -13.18 -3.41
N ASN A 107 -20.24 -13.14 -2.13
CA ASN A 107 -18.86 -13.38 -1.72
C ASN A 107 -17.84 -12.47 -2.46
N LEU A 108 -18.18 -11.19 -2.52
CA LEU A 108 -17.37 -10.15 -3.13
C LEU A 108 -16.96 -9.10 -2.10
N VAL A 109 -15.78 -8.55 -2.32
CA VAL A 109 -15.28 -7.35 -1.63
C VAL A 109 -14.98 -6.29 -2.67
N ASN A 110 -15.48 -5.07 -2.43
CA ASN A 110 -15.08 -3.89 -3.18
C ASN A 110 -14.45 -2.87 -2.26
N VAL A 111 -13.33 -2.32 -2.66
CA VAL A 111 -12.69 -1.17 -2.03
C VAL A 111 -12.93 0.04 -2.89
N ILE A 112 -13.52 1.07 -2.30
CA ILE A 112 -13.77 2.34 -2.98
C ILE A 112 -12.91 3.45 -2.36
N ASN A 113 -12.59 4.46 -3.14
CA ASN A 113 -12.02 5.71 -2.63
C ASN A 113 -13.13 6.47 -1.88
N SER A 114 -12.93 6.74 -0.59
CA SER A 114 -13.96 7.35 0.27
C SER A 114 -14.35 8.77 -0.16
N LYS A 115 -13.47 9.52 -0.82
CA LYS A 115 -13.74 10.89 -1.30
C LYS A 115 -14.50 10.89 -2.63
N THR A 116 -14.10 10.01 -3.57
CA THR A 116 -14.59 10.06 -4.96
C THR A 116 -15.68 9.02 -5.25
N GLY A 117 -15.91 8.06 -4.36
CA GLY A 117 -16.83 6.93 -4.59
C GLY A 117 -16.33 5.94 -5.66
N LYS A 118 -15.21 6.19 -6.33
CA LYS A 118 -14.70 5.35 -7.42
C LYS A 118 -14.19 4.01 -6.90
N LEU A 119 -14.50 2.94 -7.64
CA LEU A 119 -13.97 1.60 -7.37
C LEU A 119 -12.44 1.61 -7.54
N VAL A 120 -11.73 1.14 -6.52
CA VAL A 120 -10.27 0.99 -6.52
C VAL A 120 -9.89 -0.48 -6.74
N LYS A 121 -10.60 -1.40 -6.09
CA LYS A 121 -10.31 -2.82 -6.18
C LYS A 121 -11.55 -3.66 -5.95
N ALA A 122 -11.72 -4.70 -6.76
CA ALA A 122 -12.70 -5.76 -6.57
C ALA A 122 -11.99 -7.09 -6.30
N MET A 123 -12.52 -7.89 -5.36
CA MET A 123 -11.90 -9.14 -4.91
C MET A 123 -12.96 -10.21 -4.72
N TYR A 124 -12.62 -11.47 -5.06
CA TYR A 124 -13.37 -12.63 -4.59
C TYR A 124 -13.00 -12.91 -3.14
N CYS A 125 -13.99 -13.25 -2.31
CA CYS A 125 -13.76 -13.66 -0.93
C CYS A 125 -14.53 -14.94 -0.60
N SER A 126 -14.23 -15.54 0.56
CA SER A 126 -15.13 -16.49 1.21
C SER A 126 -15.60 -15.92 2.51
N THR A 127 -16.92 -15.82 2.66
CA THR A 127 -17.58 -15.40 3.90
C THR A 127 -17.99 -16.61 4.75
N GLY A 128 -18.57 -16.39 5.92
CA GLY A 128 -19.04 -17.44 6.83
C GLY A 128 -20.15 -18.28 6.21
N ARG A 129 -20.06 -19.60 6.41
CA ARG A 129 -21.17 -20.53 6.10
C ARG A 129 -22.42 -20.09 6.84
N ASN A 130 -23.58 -20.28 6.23
CA ASN A 130 -24.88 -19.91 6.81
C ASN A 130 -24.88 -18.46 7.32
N TYR A 131 -24.29 -17.54 6.56
CA TYR A 131 -24.21 -16.11 6.87
C TYR A 131 -23.58 -15.77 8.23
N ARG A 132 -22.70 -16.62 8.79
CA ARG A 132 -22.00 -16.39 10.08
C ARG A 132 -21.07 -15.16 10.08
N THR A 133 -20.71 -14.60 8.93
CA THR A 133 -20.02 -13.30 8.90
C THR A 133 -20.97 -12.22 9.43
N ILE A 134 -20.54 -11.42 10.38
CA ILE A 134 -21.33 -10.35 10.99
C ILE A 134 -21.85 -9.37 9.91
N ARG A 135 -23.05 -8.83 10.12
CA ARG A 135 -23.62 -7.74 9.32
C ARG A 135 -23.46 -6.42 10.08
N GLY A 136 -23.20 -5.33 9.36
CA GLY A 136 -23.11 -4.00 9.96
C GLY A 136 -21.98 -3.15 9.39
N THR A 137 -21.71 -2.05 10.07
CA THR A 137 -20.63 -1.12 9.75
C THR A 137 -19.62 -1.11 10.88
N TYR A 138 -18.35 -1.32 10.55
CA TYR A 138 -17.24 -1.45 11.47
C TYR A 138 -16.06 -0.63 10.99
N ASN A 139 -15.02 -0.54 11.83
CA ASN A 139 -13.72 0.02 11.47
C ASN A 139 -12.61 -0.98 11.77
N THR A 140 -11.59 -1.04 10.90
CA THR A 140 -10.45 -1.92 11.13
C THR A 140 -9.66 -1.49 12.36
N THR A 141 -9.25 -2.45 13.22
CA THR A 141 -8.68 -2.16 14.55
C THR A 141 -7.27 -2.69 14.78
N ALA A 142 -6.83 -3.72 14.05
CA ALA A 142 -5.50 -4.31 14.21
C ALA A 142 -5.04 -5.02 12.93
N LYS A 143 -3.71 -5.21 12.79
CA LYS A 143 -3.10 -5.91 11.67
C LYS A 143 -2.07 -6.93 12.17
N TYR A 144 -2.04 -8.10 11.53
CA TYR A 144 -1.10 -9.17 11.86
C TYR A 144 -0.54 -9.76 10.57
N LYS A 145 0.78 -9.86 10.46
CA LYS A 145 1.42 -10.53 9.31
C LYS A 145 1.00 -12.01 9.23
N TRP A 146 0.97 -12.68 10.39
CA TRP A 146 0.41 -13.99 10.62
C TRP A 146 -0.46 -13.97 11.87
N ARG A 147 -1.59 -14.68 11.83
CA ARG A 147 -2.50 -14.78 12.98
C ARG A 147 -2.94 -16.24 13.16
N PRO A 148 -2.80 -16.84 14.34
CA PRO A 148 -3.48 -18.07 14.68
C PRO A 148 -5.00 -17.90 14.55
N LEU A 149 -5.64 -18.90 13.96
CA LEU A 149 -7.08 -18.97 13.76
C LEU A 149 -7.62 -20.20 14.47
N ILE A 150 -8.97 -20.31 14.56
CA ILE A 150 -9.62 -21.51 15.10
C ILE A 150 -9.18 -22.77 14.32
N HIS A 151 -9.22 -23.92 14.98
CA HIS A 151 -8.83 -25.24 14.43
C HIS A 151 -7.33 -25.35 14.06
N GLY A 152 -6.45 -24.63 14.76
CA GLY A 152 -5.00 -24.77 14.64
C GLY A 152 -4.42 -24.37 13.26
N VAL A 153 -5.12 -23.51 12.53
CA VAL A 153 -4.66 -22.97 11.23
C VAL A 153 -4.26 -21.49 11.36
N TYR A 154 -3.64 -20.96 10.32
CA TYR A 154 -3.10 -19.60 10.32
C TYR A 154 -3.63 -18.77 9.15
N GLY A 155 -3.86 -17.47 9.40
CA GLY A 155 -4.15 -16.48 8.36
C GLY A 155 -2.96 -15.55 8.15
N GLN A 156 -2.60 -15.32 6.89
CA GLN A 156 -1.58 -14.36 6.52
C GLN A 156 -2.22 -13.01 6.17
N TYR A 157 -1.53 -11.90 6.44
CA TYR A 157 -2.00 -10.52 6.20
C TYR A 157 -3.40 -10.27 6.79
N SER A 158 -3.55 -10.66 8.05
CA SER A 158 -4.83 -10.53 8.77
C SER A 158 -5.08 -9.09 9.19
N THR A 159 -6.27 -8.57 8.89
CA THR A 159 -6.74 -7.25 9.32
C THR A 159 -8.03 -7.41 10.11
N ARG A 160 -8.04 -7.02 11.37
CA ARG A 160 -9.19 -7.16 12.26
C ARG A 160 -10.27 -6.14 11.90
N ILE A 161 -11.50 -6.62 11.78
CA ILE A 161 -12.70 -5.84 11.51
C ILE A 161 -13.39 -5.49 12.84
N HIS A 162 -13.77 -6.52 13.60
CA HIS A 162 -14.45 -6.41 14.89
C HIS A 162 -14.34 -7.74 15.65
N GLY A 163 -14.07 -7.71 16.97
CA GLY A 163 -13.95 -8.92 17.77
C GLY A 163 -13.00 -9.93 17.15
N ALA A 164 -13.49 -11.15 16.87
CA ALA A 164 -12.75 -12.22 16.23
C ALA A 164 -12.82 -12.21 14.69
N TYR A 165 -13.57 -11.30 14.08
CA TYR A 165 -13.75 -11.25 12.62
C TYR A 165 -12.60 -10.51 11.94
N LEU A 166 -12.01 -11.16 10.96
CA LEU A 166 -10.81 -10.69 10.23
C LEU A 166 -11.04 -10.77 8.73
N PHE A 167 -10.39 -9.85 7.98
CA PHE A 167 -9.89 -10.17 6.65
C PHE A 167 -8.59 -10.93 6.81
N HIS A 168 -8.39 -12.02 6.10
CA HIS A 168 -7.13 -12.76 6.08
C HIS A 168 -7.03 -13.62 4.80
N SER A 169 -5.84 -14.14 4.50
CA SER A 169 -5.65 -15.10 3.42
C SER A 169 -6.49 -16.37 3.62
N VAL A 170 -6.57 -17.20 2.59
CA VAL A 170 -6.99 -18.61 2.79
C VAL A 170 -6.14 -19.23 3.92
N PRO A 171 -6.72 -20.12 4.77
CA PRO A 171 -5.98 -20.73 5.87
C PRO A 171 -4.77 -21.55 5.47
N TYR A 172 -3.73 -21.48 6.29
CA TYR A 172 -2.51 -22.27 6.21
C TYR A 172 -2.45 -23.27 7.38
N TYR A 173 -1.88 -24.45 7.14
CA TYR A 173 -1.68 -25.46 8.18
C TYR A 173 -0.53 -25.12 9.13
N SER A 174 0.40 -24.26 8.72
CA SER A 174 1.50 -23.73 9.54
C SER A 174 1.91 -22.34 9.05
N ILE A 175 2.81 -21.67 9.78
CA ILE A 175 3.42 -20.36 9.39
C ILE A 175 4.45 -20.61 8.28
N ASN A 176 4.02 -21.20 7.19
CA ASN A 176 4.82 -21.46 5.99
C ASN A 176 3.97 -21.23 4.75
N LYS A 177 4.48 -20.46 3.80
CA LYS A 177 3.75 -20.05 2.60
C LYS A 177 3.42 -21.19 1.63
N SER A 178 4.09 -22.32 1.73
CA SER A 178 3.76 -23.54 0.97
C SER A 178 2.69 -24.43 1.64
N GLN A 179 2.09 -23.96 2.73
CA GLN A 179 1.14 -24.73 3.54
C GLN A 179 -0.30 -24.20 3.45
N VAL A 180 -0.66 -23.48 2.39
CA VAL A 180 -2.05 -23.10 2.12
C VAL A 180 -2.92 -24.35 1.93
N SER A 181 -4.11 -24.36 2.53
CA SER A 181 -5.12 -25.40 2.27
C SER A 181 -5.64 -25.30 0.83
N THR A 182 -5.27 -26.25 -0.02
CA THR A 182 -5.69 -26.29 -1.44
C THR A 182 -7.20 -26.42 -1.59
N LYS A 183 -7.84 -27.21 -0.72
CA LYS A 183 -9.30 -27.38 -0.67
C LYS A 183 -10.00 -26.07 -0.34
N GLU A 184 -9.52 -25.33 0.67
CA GLU A 184 -10.12 -24.06 1.08
C GLU A 184 -9.82 -22.93 0.08
N TYR A 185 -8.66 -22.97 -0.61
CA TYR A 185 -8.32 -22.03 -1.67
C TYR A 185 -9.35 -22.11 -2.83
N ASN A 186 -9.70 -23.30 -3.25
CA ASN A 186 -10.66 -23.51 -4.34
C ASN A 186 -12.10 -23.11 -3.99
N LYS A 187 -12.40 -22.86 -2.71
CA LYS A 187 -13.69 -22.33 -2.24
C LYS A 187 -13.79 -20.79 -2.25
N LEU A 188 -12.76 -20.09 -2.70
CA LEU A 188 -12.86 -18.63 -2.86
C LEU A 188 -14.05 -18.27 -3.78
N GLY A 189 -14.84 -17.30 -3.35
CA GLY A 189 -16.11 -16.92 -4.01
C GLY A 189 -17.33 -17.68 -3.52
N GLN A 190 -17.20 -18.46 -2.43
CA GLN A 190 -18.29 -19.21 -1.80
C GLN A 190 -18.30 -18.96 -0.27
N GLN A 191 -19.43 -19.20 0.37
CA GLN A 191 -19.51 -19.25 1.83
C GLN A 191 -18.76 -20.48 2.35
N ALA A 192 -17.63 -20.31 3.02
CA ALA A 192 -16.77 -21.41 3.42
C ALA A 192 -16.10 -21.23 4.78
N SER A 193 -16.10 -20.04 5.36
CA SER A 193 -15.43 -19.77 6.63
C SER A 193 -16.32 -20.03 7.84
N ALA A 194 -15.75 -19.91 9.04
CA ALA A 194 -16.51 -19.90 10.29
C ALA A 194 -17.07 -18.49 10.63
N GLY A 195 -16.74 -17.46 9.83
CA GLY A 195 -17.20 -16.09 10.04
C GLY A 195 -16.25 -15.03 9.46
N CYS A 196 -14.94 -15.29 9.46
CA CYS A 196 -13.95 -14.40 8.86
C CYS A 196 -14.13 -14.27 7.33
N ILE A 197 -13.53 -13.26 6.75
CA ILE A 197 -13.55 -12.98 5.32
C ILE A 197 -12.19 -13.41 4.74
N ARG A 198 -12.20 -14.58 4.07
CA ARG A 198 -11.01 -15.17 3.45
C ARG A 198 -10.79 -14.58 2.06
N LEU A 199 -9.54 -14.31 1.72
CA LEU A 199 -9.12 -13.70 0.47
C LEU A 199 -7.94 -14.47 -0.13
N ALA A 200 -7.66 -14.31 -1.42
CA ALA A 200 -6.37 -14.68 -1.98
C ALA A 200 -5.27 -13.81 -1.33
N VAL A 201 -4.03 -14.32 -1.25
CA VAL A 201 -2.92 -13.62 -0.57
C VAL A 201 -2.71 -12.21 -1.12
N THR A 202 -2.72 -12.04 -2.46
CA THR A 202 -2.54 -10.69 -3.06
C THR A 202 -3.61 -9.69 -2.61
N ASP A 203 -4.85 -10.16 -2.38
CA ASP A 203 -5.97 -9.32 -1.99
C ASP A 203 -5.94 -9.02 -0.48
N ALA A 204 -5.64 -10.02 0.35
CA ALA A 204 -5.44 -9.83 1.78
C ALA A 204 -4.26 -8.89 2.06
N LYS A 205 -3.14 -9.10 1.35
CA LYS A 205 -1.97 -8.21 1.41
C LYS A 205 -2.30 -6.80 0.98
N TRP A 206 -3.09 -6.62 -0.07
CA TRP A 206 -3.48 -5.29 -0.53
C TRP A 206 -4.27 -4.53 0.54
N ILE A 207 -5.26 -5.17 1.19
CA ILE A 207 -5.98 -4.56 2.32
C ILE A 207 -5.02 -4.24 3.46
N TYR A 208 -4.15 -5.19 3.81
CA TYR A 208 -3.17 -5.03 4.87
C TYR A 208 -2.24 -3.84 4.64
N ASP A 209 -1.73 -3.66 3.41
CA ASP A 209 -0.76 -2.60 3.10
C ASP A 209 -1.42 -1.23 2.91
N HIS A 210 -2.60 -1.16 2.29
CA HIS A 210 -3.20 0.09 1.81
C HIS A 210 -4.34 0.62 2.66
N CYS A 211 -5.07 -0.24 3.38
CA CYS A 211 -6.16 0.16 4.27
C CYS A 211 -5.62 0.32 5.69
N ARG A 212 -5.41 1.55 6.15
CA ARG A 212 -4.93 1.81 7.51
C ARG A 212 -5.96 1.42 8.57
N LEU A 213 -5.56 1.38 9.84
CA LEU A 213 -6.49 1.22 10.96
C LEU A 213 -7.52 2.34 10.95
N GLY A 214 -8.74 2.05 11.41
CA GLY A 214 -9.89 2.97 11.29
C GLY A 214 -10.56 2.94 9.91
N THR A 215 -10.12 2.11 8.95
CA THR A 215 -10.80 1.98 7.66
C THR A 215 -12.21 1.43 7.84
N LYS A 216 -13.21 2.16 7.30
CA LYS A 216 -14.63 1.78 7.34
C LYS A 216 -14.87 0.50 6.54
N VAL A 217 -15.58 -0.45 7.14
CA VAL A 217 -15.98 -1.73 6.54
C VAL A 217 -17.50 -1.87 6.67
N VAL A 218 -18.19 -2.02 5.55
CA VAL A 218 -19.64 -2.22 5.49
C VAL A 218 -19.92 -3.64 5.00
N ILE A 219 -20.59 -4.45 5.81
CA ILE A 219 -20.86 -5.85 5.53
C ILE A 219 -22.37 -6.07 5.46
N GLY A 220 -22.85 -6.68 4.39
CA GLY A 220 -24.27 -6.96 4.19
C GLY A 220 -24.57 -7.69 2.90
N GLU A 221 -25.83 -7.69 2.45
CA GLU A 221 -26.29 -8.34 1.22
C GLU A 221 -26.87 -7.38 0.20
N GLY A 222 -27.33 -6.19 0.65
CA GLY A 222 -28.14 -5.28 -0.17
C GLY A 222 -27.38 -4.53 -1.26
N ARG A 223 -26.07 -4.37 -1.14
CA ARG A 223 -25.28 -3.62 -2.12
C ARG A 223 -24.76 -4.55 -3.22
N THR A 224 -25.08 -4.21 -4.48
CA THR A 224 -24.47 -4.86 -5.64
C THR A 224 -23.00 -4.45 -5.76
N LEU A 225 -22.10 -5.43 -5.79
CA LEU A 225 -20.68 -5.22 -5.91
C LEU A 225 -20.16 -5.64 -7.29
N LYS A 226 -19.19 -4.91 -7.81
CA LYS A 226 -18.49 -5.25 -9.05
C LYS A 226 -17.67 -6.52 -8.86
N LYS A 227 -17.78 -7.45 -9.82
CA LYS A 227 -16.90 -8.62 -9.89
C LYS A 227 -15.46 -8.20 -10.25
N PRO A 228 -14.43 -8.91 -9.75
CA PRO A 228 -13.07 -8.73 -10.23
C PRO A 228 -12.99 -9.01 -11.74
N THR A 229 -12.21 -8.21 -12.47
CA THR A 229 -11.85 -8.52 -13.87
C THR A 229 -10.91 -9.71 -13.97
N ARG A 230 -10.13 -9.93 -12.91
CA ARG A 230 -9.25 -11.09 -12.78
C ARG A 230 -10.09 -12.36 -12.57
N PRO A 231 -9.93 -13.40 -13.40
CA PRO A 231 -10.59 -14.68 -13.22
C PRO A 231 -10.17 -15.34 -11.90
N LYS A 232 -11.01 -16.24 -11.38
CA LYS A 232 -10.62 -17.12 -10.28
C LYS A 232 -9.67 -18.18 -10.80
N VAL A 233 -8.52 -18.34 -10.14
CA VAL A 233 -7.62 -19.46 -10.38
C VAL A 233 -7.93 -20.60 -9.43
N ARG A 234 -7.65 -21.84 -9.86
CA ARG A 234 -7.76 -23.04 -9.05
C ARG A 234 -6.40 -23.69 -8.88
N VAL A 235 -6.22 -24.39 -7.78
CA VAL A 235 -5.03 -25.20 -7.51
C VAL A 235 -5.39 -26.67 -7.50
N SER A 236 -4.43 -27.53 -7.81
CA SER A 236 -4.59 -28.98 -7.67
C SER A 236 -4.83 -29.35 -6.21
N THR A 237 -5.80 -30.21 -5.94
CA THR A 237 -6.10 -30.74 -4.61
C THR A 237 -5.47 -32.11 -4.35
N LYS A 238 -4.62 -32.61 -5.27
CA LYS A 238 -3.87 -33.87 -5.06
C LYS A 238 -3.03 -33.84 -3.78
N LYS A 239 -2.50 -32.64 -3.42
CA LYS A 239 -1.87 -32.40 -2.13
C LYS A 239 -2.78 -31.51 -1.30
N ARG A 240 -2.93 -31.83 0.01
CA ARG A 240 -3.76 -31.02 0.93
C ARG A 240 -3.23 -29.61 1.15
N ALA A 241 -1.92 -29.45 1.01
CA ALA A 241 -1.22 -28.17 1.18
C ALA A 241 -0.46 -27.78 -0.08
N GLY A 242 -0.33 -26.46 -0.30
CA GLY A 242 0.39 -25.91 -1.44
C GLY A 242 0.61 -24.40 -1.27
N TRP A 243 0.99 -23.74 -2.35
CA TRP A 243 1.12 -22.29 -2.41
C TRP A 243 -0.20 -21.62 -2.85
N ASP A 244 -0.46 -20.43 -2.32
CA ASP A 244 -1.40 -19.52 -2.95
C ASP A 244 -0.77 -18.99 -4.25
N PRO A 245 -1.39 -19.23 -5.42
CA PRO A 245 -0.82 -18.76 -6.70
C PRO A 245 -0.61 -17.26 -6.77
N THR A 246 -1.31 -16.50 -5.94
CA THR A 246 -1.23 -15.04 -5.91
C THR A 246 -0.20 -14.50 -4.91
N ASP A 247 0.51 -15.36 -4.17
CA ASP A 247 1.56 -14.91 -3.25
C ASP A 247 2.76 -14.39 -4.05
N PRO A 248 3.18 -13.12 -3.84
CA PRO A 248 4.30 -12.51 -4.56
C PRO A 248 5.68 -13.02 -4.11
N ASP A 249 5.77 -13.93 -3.15
CA ASP A 249 7.05 -14.49 -2.68
C ASP A 249 7.88 -15.07 -3.84
N SER A 250 9.18 -14.80 -3.83
CA SER A 250 10.08 -15.24 -4.90
C SER A 250 10.15 -16.76 -5.08
N ARG A 251 9.88 -17.52 -4.02
CA ARG A 251 9.88 -19.00 -4.01
C ARG A 251 8.57 -19.61 -4.51
N ASN A 252 7.52 -18.78 -4.74
CA ASN A 252 6.24 -19.29 -5.23
C ASN A 252 6.40 -19.92 -6.61
N PRO A 253 6.10 -21.24 -6.80
CA PRO A 253 6.27 -21.92 -8.08
C PRO A 253 5.33 -21.41 -9.17
N TYR A 254 4.23 -20.76 -8.81
CA TYR A 254 3.24 -20.21 -9.74
C TYR A 254 3.62 -18.83 -10.29
N ARG A 255 4.75 -18.24 -9.85
CA ARG A 255 5.17 -16.94 -10.38
C ARG A 255 5.46 -17.01 -11.88
N PRO A 256 5.08 -15.99 -12.66
CA PRO A 256 5.46 -15.92 -14.06
C PRO A 256 6.99 -15.89 -14.19
N LYS A 257 7.50 -16.51 -15.24
CA LYS A 257 8.94 -16.54 -15.57
C LYS A 257 9.22 -15.56 -16.69
N LEU A 258 10.32 -14.83 -16.57
CA LEU A 258 10.82 -13.89 -17.57
C LEU A 258 12.32 -14.10 -17.73
N THR A 259 12.76 -14.53 -18.92
CA THR A 259 14.16 -14.79 -19.24
C THR A 259 14.49 -14.30 -20.64
N LEU A 260 15.75 -14.10 -21.00
CA LEU A 260 16.14 -13.96 -22.39
C LEU A 260 16.00 -15.30 -23.11
N LYS A 261 15.66 -15.27 -24.39
CA LYS A 261 15.73 -16.44 -25.28
C LYS A 261 17.19 -16.93 -25.37
N LYS A 262 17.39 -18.24 -25.48
CA LYS A 262 18.76 -18.84 -25.58
C LYS A 262 19.57 -18.27 -26.75
N LYS A 263 18.93 -17.98 -27.87
CA LYS A 263 19.54 -17.38 -29.08
C LYS A 263 19.57 -15.83 -29.06
N ALA A 264 19.09 -15.16 -28.00
CA ALA A 264 19.09 -13.69 -27.94
C ALA A 264 20.52 -13.20 -27.65
N THR A 265 21.09 -12.46 -28.58
CA THR A 265 22.40 -11.84 -28.37
C THR A 265 22.27 -10.64 -27.45
N LYS A 266 23.22 -10.50 -26.51
CA LYS A 266 23.32 -9.30 -25.68
C LYS A 266 24.06 -8.17 -26.41
N THR A 267 24.72 -8.47 -27.54
CA THR A 267 25.38 -7.50 -28.42
C THR A 267 24.47 -7.21 -29.58
N ILE A 268 24.15 -5.94 -29.77
CA ILE A 268 23.27 -5.40 -30.82
C ILE A 268 24.16 -4.73 -31.87
N ALA A 269 23.99 -5.08 -33.13
CA ALA A 269 24.70 -4.42 -34.22
C ALA A 269 24.27 -2.94 -34.32
N TYR A 270 25.22 -2.07 -34.68
CA TYR A 270 24.95 -0.66 -34.85
C TYR A 270 23.86 -0.46 -35.92
N GLY A 271 22.84 0.36 -35.63
CA GLY A 271 21.73 0.68 -36.55
C GLY A 271 20.67 -0.42 -36.68
N SER A 272 20.85 -1.61 -36.08
CA SER A 272 19.87 -2.70 -36.24
C SER A 272 18.56 -2.42 -35.47
N ALA A 273 17.46 -3.04 -35.92
CA ALA A 273 16.20 -2.99 -35.23
C ALA A 273 16.29 -3.71 -33.85
N PHE A 274 15.73 -3.10 -32.82
CA PHE A 274 15.67 -3.65 -31.48
C PHE A 274 14.25 -3.67 -30.93
N ASN A 275 13.77 -4.86 -30.58
CA ASN A 275 12.51 -5.04 -29.86
C ASN A 275 12.70 -6.08 -28.75
N ILE A 276 12.68 -5.62 -27.49
CA ILE A 276 12.90 -6.50 -26.34
C ILE A 276 11.86 -7.63 -26.22
N LYS A 277 10.61 -7.40 -26.68
CA LYS A 277 9.57 -8.44 -26.63
C LYS A 277 9.92 -9.67 -27.47
N ASN A 278 10.66 -9.48 -28.58
CA ASN A 278 11.11 -10.57 -29.44
C ASN A 278 12.30 -11.35 -28.83
N MET A 279 12.98 -10.79 -27.84
CA MET A 279 14.20 -11.35 -27.25
C MET A 279 13.96 -12.09 -25.93
N VAL A 280 12.74 -12.04 -25.38
CA VAL A 280 12.43 -12.67 -24.10
C VAL A 280 11.54 -13.90 -24.25
N ASN A 281 11.72 -14.85 -23.33
CA ASN A 281 10.77 -15.92 -23.05
C ASN A 281 9.99 -15.56 -21.80
N VAL A 282 8.66 -15.75 -21.87
CA VAL A 282 7.75 -15.59 -20.75
C VAL A 282 6.89 -16.84 -20.61
N SER A 283 6.59 -17.25 -19.39
CA SER A 283 5.68 -18.37 -19.12
C SER A 283 4.98 -18.22 -17.78
N SER A 284 3.81 -18.79 -17.64
CA SER A 284 3.04 -18.89 -16.42
C SER A 284 2.26 -20.20 -16.37
N SER A 285 1.84 -20.60 -15.17
CA SER A 285 0.91 -21.75 -14.99
C SER A 285 -0.54 -21.40 -15.36
N TYR A 286 -0.89 -20.11 -15.49
CA TYR A 286 -2.27 -19.67 -15.67
C TYR A 286 -2.47 -18.77 -16.90
N ALA A 287 -1.48 -18.03 -17.31
CA ALA A 287 -1.57 -17.11 -18.44
C ALA A 287 -0.79 -17.61 -19.65
N SER A 288 -1.30 -17.33 -20.86
CA SER A 288 -0.56 -17.54 -22.09
C SER A 288 0.62 -16.59 -22.22
N SER A 289 1.62 -16.96 -23.01
CA SER A 289 2.78 -16.09 -23.30
C SER A 289 2.34 -14.75 -23.89
N ASP A 290 1.32 -14.74 -24.78
CA ASP A 290 0.81 -13.51 -25.40
C ASP A 290 0.19 -12.57 -24.35
N ALA A 291 -0.61 -13.11 -23.41
CA ALA A 291 -1.18 -12.32 -22.33
C ALA A 291 -0.09 -11.71 -21.43
N LEU A 292 0.99 -12.46 -21.16
CA LEU A 292 2.14 -11.96 -20.42
C LEU A 292 2.91 -10.88 -21.19
N LEU A 293 3.16 -11.07 -22.49
CA LEU A 293 3.82 -10.09 -23.34
C LEU A 293 2.98 -8.82 -23.51
N LYS A 294 1.63 -8.95 -23.58
CA LYS A 294 0.70 -7.82 -23.59
C LYS A 294 0.78 -7.02 -22.29
N SER A 295 0.97 -7.69 -21.15
CA SER A 295 1.12 -7.04 -19.84
C SER A 295 2.47 -6.35 -19.65
N MET A 296 3.46 -6.61 -20.52
CA MET A 296 4.83 -6.18 -20.34
C MET A 296 4.97 -4.65 -20.33
N LYS A 297 5.52 -4.13 -19.25
CA LYS A 297 5.99 -2.75 -19.12
C LYS A 297 7.50 -2.71 -19.28
N VAL A 298 8.00 -1.81 -20.11
CA VAL A 298 9.42 -1.64 -20.40
C VAL A 298 9.87 -0.27 -19.90
N LYS A 299 10.94 -0.24 -19.09
CA LYS A 299 11.62 0.99 -18.66
C LYS A 299 13.06 0.96 -19.16
N GLY A 300 13.50 2.05 -19.76
CA GLY A 300 14.78 2.16 -20.48
C GLY A 300 14.61 1.96 -21.99
N LYS A 301 15.51 2.53 -22.75
CA LYS A 301 15.52 2.50 -24.22
C LYS A 301 16.93 2.16 -24.71
N VAL A 302 17.04 1.33 -25.73
CA VAL A 302 18.30 1.06 -26.44
C VAL A 302 18.36 1.98 -27.66
N ASN A 303 19.40 2.81 -27.74
CA ASN A 303 19.69 3.57 -28.95
C ASN A 303 20.69 2.79 -29.79
N THR A 304 20.22 2.09 -30.81
CA THR A 304 21.06 1.27 -31.68
C THR A 304 21.98 2.08 -32.57
N LYS A 305 21.74 3.39 -32.77
CA LYS A 305 22.59 4.31 -33.51
C LYS A 305 23.68 4.98 -32.66
N LYS A 306 23.87 4.55 -31.41
CA LYS A 306 24.93 5.04 -30.53
C LYS A 306 25.58 3.85 -29.82
N ALA A 307 26.88 3.67 -30.03
CA ALA A 307 27.65 2.63 -29.34
C ALA A 307 27.61 2.85 -27.82
N GLY A 308 27.43 1.78 -27.04
CA GLY A 308 27.36 1.89 -25.59
C GLY A 308 26.64 0.72 -24.94
N THR A 309 26.51 0.79 -23.62
CA THR A 309 25.81 -0.22 -22.81
C THR A 309 24.48 0.34 -22.31
N TYR A 310 23.41 -0.39 -22.53
CA TYR A 310 22.04 0.00 -22.23
C TYR A 310 21.40 -1.01 -21.27
N LYS A 311 20.68 -0.50 -20.24
CA LYS A 311 19.91 -1.31 -19.32
C LYS A 311 18.42 -1.15 -19.63
N VAL A 312 17.73 -2.28 -19.81
CA VAL A 312 16.29 -2.34 -20.09
C VAL A 312 15.62 -3.15 -18.99
N GLN A 313 14.74 -2.51 -18.22
CA GLN A 313 13.97 -3.18 -17.18
C GLN A 313 12.61 -3.58 -17.73
N CYS A 314 12.29 -4.88 -17.68
CA CYS A 314 11.03 -5.44 -18.12
C CYS A 314 10.24 -5.95 -16.91
N THR A 315 8.96 -5.58 -16.84
CA THR A 315 8.02 -6.08 -15.83
C THR A 315 6.87 -6.75 -16.54
N ILE A 316 6.64 -8.03 -16.28
CA ILE A 316 5.44 -8.76 -16.71
C ILE A 316 4.52 -8.97 -15.51
N THR A 317 3.21 -8.98 -15.75
CA THR A 317 2.20 -9.24 -14.72
C THR A 317 1.26 -10.33 -15.23
N ASP A 318 1.14 -11.40 -14.46
CA ASP A 318 0.18 -12.46 -14.78
C ASP A 318 -1.26 -11.93 -14.50
N PRO A 319 -2.14 -11.86 -15.51
CA PRO A 319 -3.48 -11.31 -15.34
C PRO A 319 -4.41 -12.16 -14.45
N TYR A 320 -4.07 -13.44 -14.22
CA TYR A 320 -4.85 -14.35 -13.37
C TYR A 320 -4.45 -14.27 -11.91
N THR A 321 -3.14 -14.22 -11.63
CA THR A 321 -2.62 -14.21 -10.25
C THR A 321 -2.33 -12.81 -9.74
N ALA A 322 -2.24 -11.82 -10.63
CA ALA A 322 -1.78 -10.46 -10.37
C ALA A 322 -0.33 -10.38 -9.84
N VAL A 323 0.43 -11.47 -9.96
CA VAL A 323 1.84 -11.51 -9.56
C VAL A 323 2.68 -10.93 -10.68
N SER A 324 3.56 -10.01 -10.31
CA SER A 324 4.50 -9.36 -11.24
C SER A 324 5.92 -9.89 -11.04
N VAL A 325 6.65 -9.97 -12.13
CA VAL A 325 8.10 -10.25 -12.14
C VAL A 325 8.80 -9.16 -12.93
N THR A 326 9.84 -8.59 -12.32
CA THR A 326 10.69 -7.57 -12.93
C THR A 326 12.09 -8.10 -13.10
N LYS A 327 12.66 -7.94 -14.30
CA LYS A 327 14.08 -8.22 -14.58
C LYS A 327 14.70 -7.10 -15.38
N THR A 328 15.99 -6.84 -15.13
CA THR A 328 16.79 -5.90 -15.89
C THR A 328 17.74 -6.68 -16.79
N PHE A 329 17.73 -6.36 -18.07
CA PHE A 329 18.63 -6.92 -19.07
C PHE A 329 19.60 -5.83 -19.51
N THR A 330 20.86 -6.23 -19.78
CA THR A 330 21.91 -5.35 -20.25
C THR A 330 22.27 -5.73 -21.69
N PHE A 331 22.29 -4.73 -22.57
CA PHE A 331 22.63 -4.88 -23.99
C PHE A 331 23.78 -3.95 -24.34
N LYS A 332 24.69 -4.40 -25.19
CA LYS A 332 25.82 -3.61 -25.71
C LYS A 332 25.58 -3.34 -27.19
N VAL A 333 25.56 -2.07 -27.58
CA VAL A 333 25.52 -1.68 -29.00
C VAL A 333 26.94 -1.51 -29.50
N GLY A 334 27.26 -2.16 -30.63
CA GLY A 334 28.57 -2.09 -31.29
C GLY A 334 28.89 -0.69 -31.84
N LYS A 335 30.15 -0.50 -32.22
CA LYS A 335 30.58 0.74 -32.93
C LYS A 335 30.03 0.76 -34.35
N LYS A 336 29.84 1.97 -34.88
CA LYS A 336 29.49 2.14 -36.32
C LYS A 336 30.56 1.46 -37.15
N PRO A 337 30.20 0.61 -38.16
CA PRO A 337 31.17 0.04 -39.06
C PRO A 337 31.94 1.16 -39.78
N LYS A 338 33.26 1.01 -39.89
CA LYS A 338 34.05 1.89 -40.77
C LYS A 338 33.58 1.65 -42.20
N GLN A 339 33.25 2.71 -42.94
CA GLN A 339 33.05 2.58 -44.38
C GLN A 339 34.41 2.19 -45.02
N THR A 340 34.52 0.99 -45.54
CA THR A 340 35.59 0.63 -46.43
C THR A 340 35.32 1.30 -47.76
N THR A 341 36.01 2.37 -48.05
CA THR A 341 36.02 2.97 -49.39
C THR A 341 36.70 1.95 -50.27
N THR A 342 35.92 1.20 -51.04
CA THR A 342 36.44 0.41 -52.16
C THR A 342 36.84 1.42 -53.25
N GLU A 343 38.11 1.77 -53.36
CA GLU A 343 38.62 2.47 -54.55
C GLU A 343 38.30 1.59 -55.74
N LYS A 344 37.42 2.12 -56.56
CA LYS A 344 37.10 1.56 -57.88
C LYS A 344 38.34 1.82 -58.76
N LYS A 345 39.24 0.81 -58.87
CA LYS A 345 40.36 0.86 -59.80
C LYS A 345 39.80 1.09 -61.20
N ALA A 346 40.16 2.22 -61.81
CA ALA A 346 39.76 2.54 -63.16
C ALA A 346 40.26 1.46 -64.11
N PRO A 347 39.52 1.15 -65.19
CA PRO A 347 39.99 0.22 -66.23
C PRO A 347 41.20 0.84 -66.96
N THR A 348 42.29 0.08 -66.97
CA THR A 348 43.45 0.41 -67.84
C THR A 348 43.02 0.29 -69.29
N GLU A 349 43.10 1.40 -70.07
CA GLU A 349 42.96 1.42 -71.54
C GLU A 349 44.00 0.54 -72.15
N LEU A 350 43.60 -0.46 -72.90
CA LEU A 350 44.47 -1.21 -73.82
C LEU A 350 44.64 -0.33 -75.09
N THR A 351 45.81 0.25 -75.26
CA THR A 351 46.28 0.78 -76.55
C THR A 351 46.52 -0.37 -77.50
N THR A 352 45.70 -0.45 -78.56
CA THR A 352 45.95 -1.30 -79.70
C THR A 352 46.97 -0.62 -80.62
N GLU A 353 48.16 -1.20 -80.66
CA GLU A 353 49.14 -0.87 -81.79
C GLU A 353 48.68 -1.59 -83.04
N GLU A 354 48.38 -0.78 -84.02
CA GLU A 354 48.15 -1.20 -85.40
C GLU A 354 49.50 -1.47 -86.07
N LYS A 355 49.71 -2.70 -86.53
CA LYS A 355 50.91 -3.12 -87.25
C LYS A 355 50.50 -3.36 -88.72
N THR A 356 50.76 -2.39 -89.58
CA THR A 356 50.77 -2.53 -91.03
C THR A 356 52.04 -3.28 -91.42
N ALA A 357 51.93 -4.28 -92.28
CA ALA A 357 52.93 -4.77 -93.21
C ALA A 357 52.27 -5.60 -94.30
N GLU A 358 52.45 -5.16 -95.48
CA GLU A 358 52.62 -5.80 -96.77
C GLU A 358 51.87 -7.08 -97.14
#